data_12997151b30a1911ee10869881ca103f
#
_entry.id   12997151b30a1911ee10869881ca103f
#
_cell.length_a   1.000
_cell.length_b   1.000
_cell.length_c   1.000
_cell.angle_alpha   90.00
_cell.angle_beta   90.00
_cell.angle_gamma   90.00
#
_symmetry.space_group_name_H-M   'P 1'
#
loop_
_entity.id
_entity.type
_entity.pdbx_description
1 polymer ?
#
loop_
_entity_poly.entity_id
_entity_poly.type
_entity_poly.pdbx_seq_one_letter_code
_entity_poly.pdbx_strand_id
1 'polypeptide(L)'
;MFYIKILSLVPFIEICITFVIGQRVLYVDIDIHHGDGVEEAFYTTDRVMTVSFHKFGDYFPGTGDVRDIGYGKGKYYSLNVPLDDGIDDESYHSLFKPLMGKVMEVFRPGAVVLQCGADSLSGDRLGCFNLSIKGHAECVKYMRSFNVPLLLLGGGGYTIRNVARCWCYEVLCSSALFLVYCW
;
A
#
# COMPACT_ATOMS: atom_id res chain seq x y z
N MET A 1 -16.31 7.10 8.57
CA MET A 1 -15.03 6.93 9.29
C MET A 1 -13.82 6.77 8.35
N PHE A 2 -13.95 6.17 7.17
CA PHE A 2 -12.89 6.06 6.17
C PHE A 2 -12.46 7.40 5.53
N TYR A 3 -13.39 8.28 5.22
CA TYR A 3 -13.11 9.59 4.61
C TYR A 3 -12.19 10.49 5.45
N ILE A 4 -12.25 10.40 6.77
CA ILE A 4 -11.43 11.24 7.68
C ILE A 4 -9.95 10.78 7.66
N LYS A 5 -9.67 9.50 7.47
CA LYS A 5 -8.29 8.97 7.40
C LYS A 5 -7.57 9.41 6.13
N ILE A 6 -8.27 9.47 5.00
CA ILE A 6 -7.74 9.93 3.72
C ILE A 6 -7.42 11.43 3.79
N LEU A 7 -8.31 12.25 4.36
CA LEU A 7 -8.12 13.68 4.52
C LEU A 7 -6.89 14.06 5.37
N SER A 8 -6.40 13.17 6.24
CA SER A 8 -5.17 13.40 7.01
C SER A 8 -3.91 12.88 6.30
N LEU A 9 -4.03 11.88 5.45
CA LEU A 9 -2.90 11.27 4.74
C LEU A 9 -2.48 12.09 3.51
N VAL A 10 -3.44 12.61 2.75
CA VAL A 10 -3.17 13.42 1.55
C VAL A 10 -2.30 14.64 1.88
N PRO A 11 -2.62 15.48 2.88
CA PRO A 11 -1.76 16.59 3.27
C PRO A 11 -0.37 16.15 3.73
N PHE A 12 -0.25 14.97 4.38
CA PHE A 12 1.05 14.45 4.80
C PHE A 12 1.91 14.06 3.60
N ILE A 13 1.34 13.39 2.61
CA ILE A 13 2.03 13.05 1.35
C ILE A 13 2.40 14.35 0.61
N GLU A 14 1.51 15.33 0.56
CA GLU A 14 1.79 16.65 -0.04
C GLU A 14 2.91 17.39 0.70
N ILE A 15 2.95 17.32 2.02
CA ILE A 15 4.03 17.88 2.84
C ILE A 15 5.35 17.18 2.50
N CYS A 16 5.37 15.85 2.40
CA CYS A 16 6.56 15.10 2.01
C CYS A 16 7.05 15.51 0.62
N ILE A 17 6.14 15.70 -0.34
CA ILE A 17 6.47 16.16 -1.69
C ILE A 17 7.04 17.59 -1.67
N THR A 18 6.44 18.48 -0.90
CA THR A 18 6.70 19.92 -0.96
C THR A 18 7.92 20.31 -0.11
N PHE A 19 8.04 19.77 1.10
CA PHE A 19 9.01 20.27 2.10
C PHE A 19 10.25 19.40 2.28
N VAL A 20 10.16 18.09 2.07
CA VAL A 20 11.29 17.24 2.42
C VAL A 20 12.27 17.06 1.27
N ILE A 21 11.81 17.01 0.01
CA ILE A 21 12.71 16.52 -1.04
C ILE A 21 12.51 17.15 -2.45
N GLY A 22 11.42 17.82 -2.76
CA GLY A 22 11.09 18.21 -4.15
C GLY A 22 11.00 17.00 -5.10
N GLN A 23 10.92 15.77 -4.55
CA GLN A 23 11.03 14.49 -5.25
C GLN A 23 9.66 13.81 -5.37
N ARG A 24 9.61 12.72 -6.13
CA ARG A 24 8.44 11.89 -6.32
C ARG A 24 8.21 10.98 -5.11
N VAL A 25 6.95 10.72 -4.78
CA VAL A 25 6.56 9.81 -3.70
C VAL A 25 5.83 8.61 -4.29
N LEU A 26 6.18 7.42 -3.82
CA LEU A 26 5.47 6.19 -4.15
C LEU A 26 4.56 5.82 -2.98
N TYR A 27 3.27 5.71 -3.24
CA TYR A 27 2.29 5.13 -2.32
C TYR A 27 2.00 3.70 -2.73
N VAL A 28 2.15 2.78 -1.80
CA VAL A 28 1.87 1.35 -1.98
C VAL A 28 0.83 0.91 -0.96
N ASP A 29 -0.20 0.24 -1.39
CA ASP A 29 -1.30 -0.22 -0.57
C ASP A 29 -1.39 -1.75 -0.62
N ILE A 30 -1.26 -2.41 0.53
CA ILE A 30 -1.40 -3.86 0.69
C ILE A 30 -2.58 -4.25 1.60
N ASP A 31 -3.45 -3.29 1.92
CA ASP A 31 -4.80 -3.54 2.42
C ASP A 31 -5.56 -4.41 1.41
N ILE A 32 -6.52 -5.21 1.89
CA ILE A 32 -7.34 -5.99 0.94
C ILE A 32 -8.27 -5.12 0.10
N HIS A 33 -8.61 -3.92 0.59
CA HIS A 33 -9.46 -2.99 -0.12
C HIS A 33 -8.64 -2.08 -1.05
N HIS A 34 -9.21 -1.72 -2.18
CA HIS A 34 -8.59 -0.74 -3.07
C HIS A 34 -8.36 0.60 -2.36
N GLY A 35 -7.17 1.15 -2.51
CA GLY A 35 -6.79 2.47 -1.97
C GLY A 35 -7.35 3.63 -2.78
N ASP A 36 -8.68 3.62 -3.02
CA ASP A 36 -9.42 4.52 -3.92
C ASP A 36 -9.20 6.00 -3.62
N GLY A 37 -9.27 6.38 -2.36
CA GLY A 37 -9.17 7.79 -1.98
C GLY A 37 -7.78 8.38 -2.18
N VAL A 38 -6.71 7.61 -2.03
CA VAL A 38 -5.36 8.07 -2.33
C VAL A 38 -5.14 8.09 -3.84
N GLU A 39 -5.62 7.08 -4.56
CA GLU A 39 -5.59 7.06 -6.01
C GLU A 39 -6.29 8.30 -6.57
N GLU A 40 -7.52 8.59 -6.14
CA GLU A 40 -8.30 9.75 -6.59
C GLU A 40 -7.58 11.08 -6.32
N ALA A 41 -7.02 11.23 -5.11
CA ALA A 41 -6.31 12.44 -4.72
C ALA A 41 -5.11 12.76 -5.62
N PHE A 42 -4.43 11.74 -6.14
CA PHE A 42 -3.23 11.89 -6.95
C PHE A 42 -3.40 11.46 -8.42
N TYR A 43 -4.64 11.25 -8.87
CA TYR A 43 -4.95 10.68 -10.18
C TYR A 43 -4.44 11.49 -11.38
N THR A 44 -4.23 12.80 -11.17
CA THR A 44 -3.84 13.73 -12.24
C THR A 44 -2.40 14.26 -12.14
N THR A 45 -1.59 13.72 -11.22
CA THR A 45 -0.20 14.16 -11.01
C THR A 45 0.81 13.04 -11.31
N ASP A 46 1.97 13.42 -11.84
CA ASP A 46 3.13 12.55 -12.04
C ASP A 46 4.11 12.58 -10.84
N ARG A 47 3.76 13.33 -9.79
CA ARG A 47 4.61 13.48 -8.58
C ARG A 47 4.40 12.36 -7.58
N VAL A 48 3.22 11.77 -7.57
CA VAL A 48 2.87 10.62 -6.76
C VAL A 48 2.45 9.48 -7.68
N MET A 49 3.05 8.32 -7.49
CA MET A 49 2.57 7.08 -8.10
C MET A 49 1.85 6.28 -7.02
N THR A 50 0.66 5.79 -7.33
CA THR A 50 -0.12 4.89 -6.48
C THR A 50 -0.07 3.48 -7.02
N VAL A 51 0.16 2.52 -6.13
CA VAL A 51 0.13 1.07 -6.44
C VAL A 51 -0.75 0.39 -5.41
N SER A 52 -1.81 -0.29 -5.83
CA SER A 52 -2.74 -0.96 -4.92
C SER A 52 -2.90 -2.42 -5.31
N PHE A 53 -2.67 -3.32 -4.34
CA PHE A 53 -2.89 -4.76 -4.44
C PHE A 53 -4.15 -5.11 -3.65
N HIS A 54 -5.26 -5.38 -4.31
CA HIS A 54 -6.55 -5.46 -3.64
C HIS A 54 -7.47 -6.52 -4.23
N LYS A 55 -8.41 -6.97 -3.42
CA LYS A 55 -9.52 -7.78 -3.90
C LYS A 55 -10.39 -6.96 -4.84
N PHE A 56 -10.68 -7.51 -6.00
CA PHE A 56 -11.48 -6.87 -7.04
C PHE A 56 -12.75 -7.66 -7.36
N GLY A 57 -13.76 -7.00 -7.93
CA GLY A 57 -15.04 -7.56 -8.31
C GLY A 57 -16.16 -7.10 -7.36
N ASP A 58 -17.01 -8.03 -6.93
CA ASP A 58 -18.10 -7.75 -5.96
C ASP A 58 -17.55 -7.64 -4.56
N TYR A 59 -16.75 -6.59 -4.33
CA TYR A 59 -16.05 -6.30 -3.08
C TYR A 59 -15.90 -4.79 -2.89
N PHE A 60 -16.04 -4.30 -1.64
CA PHE A 60 -15.88 -2.87 -1.36
C PHE A 60 -14.45 -2.38 -1.66
N PRO A 61 -14.24 -1.19 -2.26
CA PRO A 61 -15.22 -0.20 -2.69
C PRO A 61 -15.77 -0.42 -4.12
N GLY A 62 -15.39 -1.46 -4.84
CA GLY A 62 -15.84 -1.76 -6.19
C GLY A 62 -15.07 -1.04 -7.30
N THR A 63 -13.92 -0.45 -6.95
CA THR A 63 -13.02 0.30 -7.84
C THR A 63 -11.65 -0.38 -7.94
N GLY A 64 -10.72 0.15 -8.74
CA GLY A 64 -9.37 -0.38 -8.89
C GLY A 64 -9.22 -1.41 -10.00
N ASP A 65 -9.86 -1.17 -11.14
CA ASP A 65 -9.65 -1.98 -12.34
C ASP A 65 -8.22 -1.78 -12.88
N VAL A 66 -7.65 -2.81 -13.47
CA VAL A 66 -6.31 -2.75 -14.11
C VAL A 66 -6.20 -1.64 -15.17
N ARG A 67 -7.33 -1.18 -15.70
CA ARG A 67 -7.42 -0.09 -16.69
C ARG A 67 -7.42 1.31 -16.07
N ASP A 68 -7.53 1.41 -14.75
CA ASP A 68 -7.49 2.69 -14.03
C ASP A 68 -6.02 3.09 -13.84
N ILE A 69 -5.50 3.83 -14.82
CA ILE A 69 -4.07 4.11 -14.96
C ILE A 69 -3.68 5.57 -14.72
N GLY A 70 -4.59 6.38 -14.17
CA GLY A 70 -4.38 7.83 -14.02
C GLY A 70 -4.87 8.64 -15.22
N TYR A 71 -4.88 9.96 -15.06
CA TYR A 71 -5.38 10.89 -16.09
C TYR A 71 -4.47 12.11 -16.25
N GLY A 72 -4.43 12.68 -17.45
CA GLY A 72 -3.65 13.88 -17.74
C GLY A 72 -2.14 13.65 -17.50
N LYS A 73 -1.52 14.47 -16.65
CA LYS A 73 -0.12 14.28 -16.23
C LYS A 73 0.08 13.03 -15.37
N GLY A 74 -0.96 12.58 -14.68
CA GLY A 74 -0.95 11.37 -13.86
C GLY A 74 -1.15 10.08 -14.65
N LYS A 75 -1.35 10.14 -15.96
CA LYS A 75 -1.51 8.94 -16.78
C LYS A 75 -0.26 8.06 -16.68
N TYR A 76 -0.48 6.77 -16.36
CA TYR A 76 0.53 5.74 -16.05
C TYR A 76 1.19 5.87 -14.67
N TYR A 77 0.67 6.73 -13.79
CA TYR A 77 1.12 6.86 -12.40
C TYR A 77 0.11 6.30 -11.39
N SER A 78 -0.92 5.59 -11.86
CA SER A 78 -1.78 4.72 -11.07
C SER A 78 -1.63 3.29 -11.57
N LEU A 79 -1.32 2.35 -10.66
CA LEU A 79 -1.17 0.93 -10.96
C LEU A 79 -2.08 0.12 -10.03
N ASN A 80 -3.08 -0.53 -10.62
CA ASN A 80 -4.00 -1.40 -9.91
C ASN A 80 -3.69 -2.86 -10.19
N VAL A 81 -3.60 -3.66 -9.13
CA VAL A 81 -3.36 -5.10 -9.17
C VAL A 81 -4.56 -5.80 -8.57
N PRO A 82 -5.62 -6.03 -9.39
CA PRO A 82 -6.81 -6.73 -8.95
C PRO A 82 -6.50 -8.20 -8.70
N LEU A 83 -6.93 -8.72 -7.55
CA LEU A 83 -6.65 -10.07 -7.08
C LEU A 83 -7.93 -10.81 -6.72
N ASP A 84 -7.87 -12.14 -6.75
CA ASP A 84 -8.95 -13.03 -6.38
C ASP A 84 -8.87 -13.47 -4.91
N ASP A 85 -9.98 -14.06 -4.43
CA ASP A 85 -10.08 -14.64 -3.09
C ASP A 85 -9.02 -15.72 -2.88
N GLY A 86 -8.56 -15.83 -1.64
CA GLY A 86 -7.72 -16.93 -1.19
C GLY A 86 -6.27 -16.87 -1.62
N ILE A 87 -5.81 -15.77 -2.22
CA ILE A 87 -4.40 -15.62 -2.61
C ILE A 87 -3.49 -15.81 -1.38
N ASP A 88 -2.48 -16.66 -1.53
CA ASP A 88 -1.50 -17.01 -0.51
C ASP A 88 -0.18 -16.25 -0.64
N ASP A 89 0.74 -16.48 0.28
CA ASP A 89 2.03 -15.80 0.33
C ASP A 89 2.84 -15.97 -0.96
N GLU A 90 2.91 -17.19 -1.51
CA GLU A 90 3.72 -17.49 -2.69
C GLU A 90 3.17 -16.78 -3.93
N SER A 91 1.87 -16.91 -4.17
CA SER A 91 1.19 -16.27 -5.29
C SER A 91 1.26 -14.76 -5.20
N TYR A 92 1.04 -14.19 -4.00
CA TYR A 92 1.12 -12.75 -3.78
C TYR A 92 2.52 -12.21 -4.06
N HIS A 93 3.56 -12.87 -3.55
CA HIS A 93 4.95 -12.43 -3.77
C HIS A 93 5.43 -12.64 -5.20
N SER A 94 4.89 -13.61 -5.92
CA SER A 94 5.18 -13.79 -7.34
C SER A 94 4.76 -12.60 -8.20
N LEU A 95 3.75 -11.83 -7.73
CA LEU A 95 3.31 -10.58 -8.35
C LEU A 95 3.98 -9.36 -7.72
N PHE A 96 3.98 -9.27 -6.38
CA PHE A 96 4.44 -8.10 -5.65
C PHE A 96 5.91 -7.75 -5.94
N LYS A 97 6.81 -8.73 -5.82
CA LYS A 97 8.25 -8.47 -5.95
C LYS A 97 8.66 -7.99 -7.34
N PRO A 98 8.27 -8.64 -8.45
CA PRO A 98 8.67 -8.16 -9.77
C PRO A 98 8.00 -6.82 -10.14
N LEU A 99 6.74 -6.61 -9.78
CA LEU A 99 6.06 -5.33 -10.03
C LEU A 99 6.71 -4.20 -9.26
N MET A 100 6.90 -4.36 -7.95
CA MET A 100 7.52 -3.32 -7.12
C MET A 100 8.98 -3.08 -7.50
N GLY A 101 9.73 -4.12 -7.85
CA GLY A 101 11.08 -3.99 -8.39
C GLY A 101 11.11 -3.10 -9.63
N LYS A 102 10.16 -3.32 -10.55
CA LYS A 102 10.08 -2.52 -11.78
C LYS A 102 9.61 -1.08 -11.52
N VAL A 103 8.65 -0.90 -10.63
CA VAL A 103 8.19 0.43 -10.19
C VAL A 103 9.35 1.23 -9.60
N MET A 104 10.11 0.65 -8.69
CA MET A 104 11.26 1.31 -8.06
C MET A 104 12.36 1.67 -9.09
N GLU A 105 12.62 0.79 -10.04
CA GLU A 105 13.60 1.02 -11.13
C GLU A 105 13.19 2.19 -12.02
N VAL A 106 11.91 2.25 -12.43
CA VAL A 106 11.42 3.20 -13.42
C VAL A 106 11.01 4.53 -12.80
N PHE A 107 10.20 4.47 -11.73
CA PHE A 107 9.66 5.67 -11.07
C PHE A 107 10.70 6.40 -10.23
N ARG A 108 11.63 5.68 -9.60
CA ARG A 108 12.71 6.21 -8.76
C ARG A 108 12.21 7.20 -7.72
N PRO A 109 11.35 6.77 -6.79
CA PRO A 109 10.80 7.66 -5.77
C PRO A 109 11.88 8.12 -4.80
N GLY A 110 11.73 9.33 -4.27
CA GLY A 110 12.56 9.82 -3.17
C GLY A 110 12.06 9.40 -1.79
N ALA A 111 10.81 8.93 -1.69
CA ALA A 111 10.22 8.36 -0.50
C ALA A 111 9.13 7.36 -0.88
N VAL A 112 8.90 6.40 0.01
CA VAL A 112 7.84 5.38 -0.12
C VAL A 112 6.92 5.49 1.10
N VAL A 113 5.62 5.46 0.85
CA VAL A 113 4.57 5.32 1.86
C VAL A 113 3.91 3.96 1.63
N LEU A 114 4.01 3.05 2.59
CA LEU A 114 3.42 1.71 2.51
C LEU A 114 2.28 1.59 3.52
N GLN A 115 1.06 1.45 3.03
CA GLN A 115 -0.12 1.16 3.83
C GLN A 115 -0.19 -0.35 4.06
N CYS A 116 -0.15 -0.75 5.34
CA CYS A 116 -0.05 -2.13 5.81
C CYS A 116 -1.37 -2.60 6.45
N GLY A 117 -2.50 -2.42 5.78
CA GLY A 117 -3.78 -2.95 6.25
C GLY A 117 -3.70 -4.46 6.49
N ALA A 118 -4.09 -4.88 7.69
CA ALA A 118 -3.96 -6.25 8.15
C ALA A 118 -5.17 -7.14 7.83
N ASP A 119 -6.12 -6.62 7.07
CA ASP A 119 -7.30 -7.37 6.60
C ASP A 119 -7.02 -8.25 5.38
N SER A 120 -5.84 -8.15 4.79
CA SER A 120 -5.31 -9.11 3.82
C SER A 120 -4.79 -10.42 4.45
N LEU A 121 -4.72 -10.50 5.79
CA LEU A 121 -4.29 -11.69 6.49
C LEU A 121 -5.36 -12.79 6.51
N SER A 122 -4.90 -14.02 6.49
CA SER A 122 -5.75 -15.21 6.72
C SER A 122 -6.49 -15.11 8.05
N GLY A 123 -7.79 -15.41 8.02
CA GLY A 123 -8.65 -15.37 9.20
C GLY A 123 -9.04 -13.97 9.65
N ASP A 124 -8.90 -12.97 8.78
CA ASP A 124 -9.55 -11.70 9.02
C ASP A 124 -11.07 -11.83 8.96
N ARG A 125 -11.76 -10.99 9.71
CA ARG A 125 -13.23 -11.05 9.81
C ARG A 125 -13.95 -10.63 8.53
N LEU A 126 -13.37 -9.72 7.76
CA LEU A 126 -13.94 -9.18 6.53
C LEU A 126 -13.12 -9.57 5.30
N GLY A 127 -11.82 -9.80 5.48
CA GLY A 127 -10.92 -10.14 4.41
C GLY A 127 -11.07 -11.59 3.93
N CYS A 128 -10.70 -11.82 2.69
CA CYS A 128 -10.79 -13.13 2.02
C CYS A 128 -9.45 -13.59 1.41
N PHE A 129 -8.34 -12.92 1.73
CA PHE A 129 -7.00 -13.36 1.37
C PHE A 129 -6.43 -14.34 2.41
N ASN A 130 -5.40 -15.07 2.02
CA ASN A 130 -4.73 -16.07 2.86
C ASN A 130 -3.28 -15.72 3.19
N LEU A 131 -2.94 -14.44 3.30
CA LEU A 131 -1.58 -14.08 3.68
C LEU A 131 -1.30 -14.46 5.14
N SER A 132 -0.11 -15.01 5.37
CA SER A 132 0.42 -15.15 6.72
C SER A 132 1.02 -13.82 7.20
N ILE A 133 1.20 -13.67 8.52
CA ILE A 133 1.92 -12.51 9.09
C ILE A 133 3.33 -12.39 8.48
N LYS A 134 3.99 -13.51 8.22
CA LYS A 134 5.33 -13.51 7.61
C LYS A 134 5.28 -13.07 6.16
N GLY A 135 4.30 -13.54 5.40
CA GLY A 135 4.09 -13.13 4.01
C GLY A 135 3.77 -11.64 3.90
N HIS A 136 2.88 -11.15 4.74
CA HIS A 136 2.55 -9.73 4.80
C HIS A 136 3.78 -8.87 5.12
N ALA A 137 4.54 -9.23 6.15
CA ALA A 137 5.76 -8.52 6.53
C ALA A 137 6.91 -8.65 5.50
N GLU A 138 6.87 -9.63 4.63
CA GLU A 138 7.85 -9.78 3.54
C GLU A 138 7.72 -8.63 2.53
N CYS A 139 6.51 -8.07 2.35
CA CYS A 139 6.32 -6.85 1.54
C CYS A 139 7.09 -5.67 2.15
N VAL A 140 7.00 -5.50 3.47
CA VAL A 140 7.75 -4.46 4.21
C VAL A 140 9.26 -4.65 4.04
N LYS A 141 9.77 -5.88 4.24
CA LYS A 141 11.19 -6.20 4.08
C LYS A 141 11.67 -5.92 2.66
N TYR A 142 10.87 -6.29 1.66
CA TYR A 142 11.23 -6.08 0.28
C TYR A 142 11.30 -4.60 -0.06
N MET A 143 10.30 -3.81 0.33
CA MET A 143 10.32 -2.36 0.10
C MET A 143 11.49 -1.67 0.84
N ARG A 144 11.78 -2.10 2.06
CA ARG A 144 12.94 -1.61 2.81
C ARG A 144 14.28 -1.89 2.13
N SER A 145 14.41 -3.01 1.41
CA SER A 145 15.67 -3.40 0.75
C SER A 145 16.15 -2.40 -0.29
N PHE A 146 15.28 -1.50 -0.77
CA PHE A 146 15.65 -0.45 -1.72
C PHE A 146 16.38 0.74 -1.07
N ASN A 147 16.48 0.79 0.27
CA ASN A 147 17.14 1.86 1.01
C ASN A 147 16.65 3.28 0.67
N VAL A 148 15.37 3.41 0.33
CA VAL A 148 14.66 4.67 0.18
C VAL A 148 13.90 4.95 1.48
N PRO A 149 13.78 6.22 1.94
CA PRO A 149 12.95 6.57 3.09
C PRO A 149 11.57 5.92 2.99
N LEU A 150 11.21 5.13 4.01
CA LEU A 150 10.01 4.32 4.06
C LEU A 150 9.17 4.70 5.27
N LEU A 151 7.92 5.11 5.01
CA LEU A 151 6.90 5.32 6.02
C LEU A 151 5.92 4.16 5.99
N LEU A 152 5.71 3.53 7.15
CA LEU A 152 4.69 2.49 7.32
C LEU A 152 3.43 3.10 7.95
N LEU A 153 2.29 2.79 7.38
CA LEU A 153 0.98 3.18 7.88
C LEU A 153 0.17 1.93 8.25
N GLY A 154 -0.62 2.03 9.28
CA GLY A 154 -1.70 1.08 9.51
C GLY A 154 -2.82 1.27 8.49
N GLY A 155 -3.76 0.33 8.46
CA GLY A 155 -4.92 0.36 7.58
C GLY A 155 -6.08 -0.41 8.16
N GLY A 156 -6.80 -1.17 7.34
CA GLY A 156 -7.82 -2.11 7.75
C GLY A 156 -7.27 -3.24 8.61
N GLY A 157 -8.17 -4.06 9.09
CA GLY A 157 -7.90 -5.20 9.96
C GLY A 157 -9.00 -5.33 11.01
N TYR A 158 -9.73 -6.44 10.94
CA TYR A 158 -11.00 -6.63 11.68
C TYR A 158 -10.94 -7.82 12.63
N THR A 159 -9.80 -8.53 12.65
CA THR A 159 -9.45 -9.51 13.66
C THR A 159 -8.33 -8.94 14.52
N ILE A 160 -8.67 -8.26 15.62
CA ILE A 160 -7.77 -7.41 16.43
C ILE A 160 -6.47 -8.11 16.81
N ARG A 161 -6.55 -9.39 17.20
CA ARG A 161 -5.35 -10.18 17.57
C ARG A 161 -4.38 -10.36 16.39
N ASN A 162 -4.90 -10.47 15.16
CA ASN A 162 -4.08 -10.60 13.95
C ASN A 162 -3.39 -9.28 13.66
N VAL A 163 -4.14 -8.18 13.74
CA VAL A 163 -3.64 -6.81 13.52
C VAL A 163 -2.47 -6.51 14.45
N ALA A 164 -2.66 -6.70 15.76
CA ALA A 164 -1.64 -6.43 16.76
C ALA A 164 -0.35 -7.24 16.51
N ARG A 165 -0.48 -8.53 16.17
CA ARG A 165 0.66 -9.40 15.88
C ARG A 165 1.35 -9.02 14.58
N CYS A 166 0.60 -8.68 13.54
CA CYS A 166 1.11 -8.30 12.24
C CYS A 166 1.96 -7.03 12.35
N TRP A 167 1.40 -5.97 12.85
CA TRP A 167 2.09 -4.69 12.95
C TRP A 167 3.27 -4.74 13.93
N CYS A 168 3.16 -5.48 15.04
CA CYS A 168 4.29 -5.71 15.92
C CYS A 168 5.45 -6.43 15.19
N TYR A 169 5.13 -7.45 14.38
CA TYR A 169 6.14 -8.19 13.62
C TYR A 169 6.76 -7.34 12.50
N GLU A 170 5.96 -6.53 11.81
CA GLU A 170 6.45 -5.61 10.78
C GLU A 170 7.40 -4.55 11.32
N VAL A 171 7.06 -3.99 12.49
CA VAL A 171 7.95 -3.06 13.20
C VAL A 171 9.28 -3.72 13.54
N LEU A 172 9.27 -4.95 14.04
CA LEU A 172 10.50 -5.71 14.31
C LEU A 172 11.30 -5.98 13.02
N CYS A 173 10.62 -6.23 11.90
CA CYS A 173 11.26 -6.44 10.60
C CYS A 173 11.81 -5.14 10.00
N SER A 174 11.24 -4.01 10.34
CA SER A 174 11.66 -2.70 9.83
C SER A 174 12.91 -2.16 10.54
N SER A 175 13.32 -2.72 11.70
CA SER A 175 14.43 -2.38 12.60
C SER A 175 15.23 -1.14 12.21
N ALA A 176 14.65 0.00 12.34
CA ALA A 176 15.10 1.39 12.39
C ALA A 176 14.35 2.31 11.43
N LEU A 177 13.81 3.33 12.03
CA LEU A 177 13.33 4.61 11.53
C LEU A 177 11.93 4.67 10.88
N PHE A 178 11.13 5.39 11.64
CA PHE A 178 9.84 6.01 11.34
C PHE A 178 8.61 5.09 11.36
N LEU A 179 8.14 4.91 12.57
CA LEU A 179 6.77 4.53 12.87
C LEU A 179 5.90 5.77 12.91
N VAL A 180 4.82 5.78 12.18
CA VAL A 180 3.70 6.67 12.47
C VAL A 180 2.37 5.98 12.26
N TYR A 181 1.65 5.88 13.38
CA TYR A 181 0.21 5.84 13.60
C TYR A 181 -0.62 4.65 13.14
N CYS A 182 -0.93 3.85 14.15
CA CYS A 182 -2.20 3.13 14.29
C CYS A 182 -3.30 4.09 14.81
N TRP A 183 -4.43 4.11 14.17
CA TRP A 183 -5.73 4.48 14.75
C TRP A 183 -6.78 3.48 14.32
#